data_6161a9a154b4d7781ed99dda4dde106b
#
_entry.id   6161a9a154b4d7781ed99dda4dde106b
#
_cell.length_a   1.000
_cell.length_b   1.000
_cell.length_c   1.000
_cell.angle_alpha   90.00
_cell.angle_beta   90.00
_cell.angle_gamma   90.00
#
_symmetry.space_group_name_H-M   'P 1'
#
loop_
_entity.id
_entity.type
_entity.pdbx_description
1 polymer ?
#
loop_
_entity_poly.entity_id
_entity_poly.type
_entity_poly.pdbx_seq_one_letter_code
_entity_poly.pdbx_strand_id
1 'polypeptide(L)'
;MYRHILIPTDGSELAEQAVTNGLSLPKSVGAKVIVIIVEEQNWLVVSEPKVQQSFVEHGAFEDFRRYTEQINEQIKNFAARALNRVANAAKHAGVPCDTVQVRDVQPYQAIIATAADGGCDLIVMASHGRSGISAVVLGSVTNKVLTHTKIPVLVCH
;
A
#
# COMPACT_ATOMS: atom_id res chain seq x y z
N MET A 1 20.42 12.31 9.34
CA MET A 1 19.22 13.06 8.92
C MET A 1 18.65 12.33 7.73
N TYR A 2 17.37 11.93 7.77
CA TYR A 2 16.73 11.14 6.71
C TYR A 2 16.61 11.97 5.43
N ARG A 3 16.84 11.34 4.27
CA ARG A 3 16.84 12.00 2.96
C ARG A 3 15.79 11.42 2.01
N HIS A 4 15.45 10.15 2.18
CA HIS A 4 14.52 9.47 1.31
C HIS A 4 13.60 8.57 2.13
N ILE A 5 12.33 8.91 2.17
CA ILE A 5 11.34 8.30 3.08
C ILE A 5 10.32 7.52 2.26
N LEU A 6 10.09 6.25 2.61
CA LEU A 6 8.96 5.48 2.07
C LEU A 6 7.75 5.62 2.99
N ILE A 7 6.57 5.86 2.40
CA ILE A 7 5.29 5.90 3.11
C ILE A 7 4.31 4.94 2.45
N PRO A 8 4.08 3.76 3.02
CA PRO A 8 3.01 2.87 2.55
C PRO A 8 1.63 3.41 2.91
N THR A 9 0.68 3.26 2.00
CA THR A 9 -0.73 3.56 2.25
C THR A 9 -1.61 2.46 1.66
N ASP A 10 -2.74 2.19 2.29
CA ASP A 10 -3.79 1.31 1.75
C ASP A 10 -4.98 2.12 1.18
N GLY A 11 -4.87 3.45 1.16
CA GLY A 11 -5.89 4.36 0.70
C GLY A 11 -7.07 4.51 1.66
N SER A 12 -6.98 3.97 2.89
CA SER A 12 -7.96 4.24 3.95
C SER A 12 -7.80 5.65 4.49
N GLU A 13 -8.86 6.17 5.10
CA GLU A 13 -8.85 7.51 5.71
C GLU A 13 -7.77 7.64 6.80
N LEU A 14 -7.58 6.60 7.60
CA LEU A 14 -6.54 6.54 8.63
C LEU A 14 -5.14 6.58 8.02
N ALA A 15 -4.92 5.82 6.95
CA ALA A 15 -3.64 5.83 6.23
C ALA A 15 -3.38 7.19 5.57
N GLU A 16 -4.40 7.85 5.03
CA GLU A 16 -4.28 9.21 4.47
C GLU A 16 -3.92 10.25 5.54
N GLN A 17 -4.50 10.14 6.74
CA GLN A 17 -4.10 10.98 7.88
C GLN A 17 -2.64 10.71 8.28
N ALA A 18 -2.23 9.43 8.35
CA ALA A 18 -0.84 9.06 8.64
C ALA A 18 0.12 9.60 7.57
N VAL A 19 -0.26 9.55 6.29
CA VAL A 19 0.52 10.16 5.20
C VAL A 19 0.62 11.67 5.39
N THR A 20 -0.50 12.35 5.66
CA THR A 20 -0.53 13.81 5.85
C THR A 20 0.36 14.23 7.02
N ASN A 21 0.27 13.53 8.14
CA ASN A 21 1.15 13.74 9.30
C ASN A 21 2.60 13.38 8.96
N GLY A 22 2.80 12.28 8.23
CA GLY A 22 4.09 11.80 7.75
C GLY A 22 4.81 12.78 6.81
N LEU A 23 4.08 13.60 6.05
CA LEU A 23 4.64 14.63 5.17
C LEU A 23 5.27 15.82 5.93
N SER A 24 4.92 16.00 7.19
CA SER A 24 5.53 17.05 8.03
C SER A 24 7.02 16.77 8.30
N LEU A 25 7.40 15.51 8.48
CA LEU A 25 8.79 15.10 8.71
C LEU A 25 9.68 15.34 7.49
N PRO A 26 9.39 14.83 6.27
CA PRO A 26 10.20 15.10 5.09
C PRO A 26 10.29 16.58 4.78
N LYS A 27 9.22 17.35 4.98
CA LYS A 27 9.25 18.81 4.84
C LYS A 27 10.26 19.48 5.77
N SER A 28 10.30 19.06 7.04
CA SER A 28 11.21 19.66 8.05
C SER A 28 12.66 19.31 7.83
N VAL A 29 12.98 18.17 7.23
CA VAL A 29 14.33 17.69 7.00
C VAL A 29 14.82 17.83 5.55
N GLY A 30 13.96 18.31 4.65
CA GLY A 30 14.26 18.45 3.22
C GLY A 30 14.39 17.10 2.49
N ALA A 31 13.67 16.07 2.96
CA ALA A 31 13.68 14.74 2.35
C ALA A 31 12.68 14.66 1.19
N LYS A 32 12.95 13.74 0.26
CA LYS A 32 11.98 13.30 -0.75
C LYS A 32 11.23 12.07 -0.26
N VAL A 33 10.07 11.83 -0.84
CA VAL A 33 9.16 10.75 -0.42
C VAL A 33 8.84 9.83 -1.60
N ILE A 34 8.77 8.54 -1.33
CA ILE A 34 8.07 7.56 -2.17
C ILE A 34 6.81 7.14 -1.41
N VAL A 35 5.64 7.28 -2.03
CA VAL A 35 4.40 6.72 -1.49
C VAL A 35 4.05 5.46 -2.28
N ILE A 36 3.85 4.35 -1.58
CA ILE A 36 3.50 3.07 -2.19
C ILE A 36 2.09 2.65 -1.76
N ILE A 37 1.31 2.18 -2.72
CA ILE A 37 0.13 1.38 -2.48
C ILE A 37 0.37 -0.04 -3.00
N VAL A 38 0.09 -1.05 -2.16
CA VAL A 38 0.18 -2.44 -2.57
C VAL A 38 -1.23 -2.99 -2.73
N GLU A 39 -1.55 -3.38 -3.96
CA GLU A 39 -2.77 -4.12 -4.26
C GLU A 39 -2.55 -5.57 -3.87
N GLU A 40 -3.23 -6.02 -2.81
CA GLU A 40 -3.23 -7.44 -2.47
C GLU A 40 -3.90 -8.24 -3.58
N GLN A 41 -3.14 -9.11 -4.18
CA GLN A 41 -3.67 -10.04 -5.16
C GLN A 41 -4.40 -11.17 -4.42
N ASN A 42 -5.71 -11.08 -4.35
CA ASN A 42 -6.56 -12.14 -3.78
C ASN A 42 -6.63 -13.33 -4.76
N TRP A 43 -5.53 -14.06 -4.87
CA TRP A 43 -5.40 -15.26 -5.72
C TRP A 43 -6.38 -16.36 -5.36
N LEU A 44 -6.84 -16.41 -4.11
CA LEU A 44 -7.66 -17.50 -3.60
C LEU A 44 -9.03 -17.65 -4.31
N VAL A 45 -9.57 -16.55 -4.84
CA VAL A 45 -10.87 -16.62 -5.52
C VAL A 45 -10.74 -16.95 -7.01
N VAL A 46 -9.60 -16.58 -7.64
CA VAL A 46 -9.46 -16.67 -9.10
C VAL A 46 -8.57 -17.85 -9.54
N SER A 47 -7.70 -18.33 -8.66
CA SER A 47 -6.66 -19.32 -9.00
C SER A 47 -6.93 -20.73 -8.45
N GLU A 48 -7.98 -20.91 -7.67
CA GLU A 48 -8.37 -22.26 -7.22
C GLU A 48 -8.86 -23.05 -8.44
N PRO A 49 -8.16 -24.10 -8.88
CA PRO A 49 -8.55 -24.89 -10.05
C PRO A 49 -9.98 -25.43 -9.95
N LYS A 50 -10.41 -25.77 -8.73
CA LYS A 50 -11.76 -26.25 -8.45
C LYS A 50 -12.82 -25.17 -8.70
N VAL A 51 -12.53 -23.91 -8.37
CA VAL A 51 -13.44 -22.78 -8.61
C VAL A 51 -13.55 -22.52 -10.10
N GLN A 52 -12.43 -22.46 -10.82
CA GLN A 52 -12.44 -22.30 -12.28
C GLN A 52 -13.18 -23.44 -12.97
N GLN A 53 -12.93 -24.70 -12.57
CA GLN A 53 -13.59 -25.87 -13.14
C GLN A 53 -15.09 -25.83 -12.91
N SER A 54 -15.55 -25.43 -11.72
CA SER A 54 -16.98 -25.29 -11.41
C SER A 54 -17.66 -24.27 -12.34
N PHE A 55 -17.03 -23.12 -12.62
CA PHE A 55 -17.57 -22.13 -13.54
C PHE A 55 -17.58 -22.63 -14.99
N VAL A 56 -16.58 -23.38 -15.42
CA VAL A 56 -16.53 -23.98 -16.76
C VAL A 56 -17.64 -25.02 -16.92
N GLU A 57 -17.86 -25.90 -15.94
CA GLU A 57 -18.88 -26.94 -15.96
C GLU A 57 -20.32 -26.37 -16.00
N HIS A 58 -20.54 -25.17 -15.43
CA HIS A 58 -21.84 -24.50 -15.43
C HIS A 58 -22.01 -23.47 -16.54
N GLY A 59 -21.04 -23.36 -17.46
CA GLY A 59 -21.10 -22.39 -18.58
C GLY A 59 -20.99 -20.92 -18.17
N ALA A 60 -20.59 -20.64 -16.92
CA ALA A 60 -20.50 -19.30 -16.35
C ALA A 60 -19.06 -18.71 -16.34
N PHE A 61 -18.13 -19.36 -17.04
CA PHE A 61 -16.72 -18.95 -17.02
C PHE A 61 -16.49 -17.53 -17.56
N GLU A 62 -17.17 -17.17 -18.64
CA GLU A 62 -17.05 -15.83 -19.23
C GLU A 62 -17.61 -14.74 -18.31
N ASP A 63 -18.70 -15.01 -17.60
CA ASP A 63 -19.27 -14.07 -16.64
C ASP A 63 -18.36 -13.91 -15.43
N PHE A 64 -17.76 -14.99 -14.95
CA PHE A 64 -16.76 -14.96 -13.86
C PHE A 64 -15.51 -14.17 -14.28
N ARG A 65 -14.99 -14.40 -15.48
CA ARG A 65 -13.85 -13.68 -16.01
C ARG A 65 -14.13 -12.18 -16.07
N ARG A 66 -15.29 -11.81 -16.65
CA ARG A 66 -15.72 -10.41 -16.78
C ARG A 66 -15.88 -9.74 -15.40
N TYR A 67 -16.50 -10.43 -14.45
CA TYR A 67 -16.63 -9.95 -13.08
C TYR A 67 -15.28 -9.71 -12.40
N THR A 68 -14.35 -10.63 -12.57
CA THR A 68 -12.99 -10.52 -12.03
C THR A 68 -12.22 -9.34 -12.64
N GLU A 69 -12.34 -9.16 -13.96
CA GLU A 69 -11.75 -8.02 -14.67
C GLU A 69 -12.30 -6.69 -14.16
N GLN A 70 -13.61 -6.59 -13.94
CA GLN A 70 -14.25 -5.40 -13.39
C GLN A 70 -13.76 -5.07 -11.97
N ILE A 71 -13.67 -6.08 -11.09
CA ILE A 71 -13.14 -5.89 -9.73
C ILE A 71 -11.68 -5.42 -9.77
N ASN A 72 -10.84 -6.05 -10.58
CA ASN A 72 -9.44 -5.67 -10.72
C ASN A 72 -9.29 -4.22 -11.20
N GLU A 73 -10.12 -3.79 -12.15
CA GLU A 73 -10.12 -2.41 -12.63
C GLU A 73 -10.58 -1.42 -11.55
N GLN A 74 -11.59 -1.77 -10.76
CA GLN A 74 -12.03 -0.95 -9.63
C GLN A 74 -10.93 -0.79 -8.57
N ILE A 75 -10.22 -1.87 -8.22
CA ILE A 75 -9.11 -1.85 -7.27
C ILE A 75 -7.99 -0.95 -7.79
N LYS A 76 -7.60 -1.13 -9.05
CA LYS A 76 -6.57 -0.31 -9.71
C LYS A 76 -6.93 1.17 -9.71
N ASN A 77 -8.18 1.49 -10.07
CA ASN A 77 -8.67 2.87 -10.10
C ASN A 77 -8.77 3.48 -8.70
N PHE A 78 -9.11 2.69 -7.69
CA PHE A 78 -9.09 3.13 -6.29
C PHE A 78 -7.66 3.49 -5.86
N ALA A 79 -6.69 2.61 -6.12
CA ALA A 79 -5.29 2.84 -5.79
C ALA A 79 -4.73 4.09 -6.49
N ALA A 80 -4.99 4.24 -7.78
CA ALA A 80 -4.58 5.42 -8.54
C ALA A 80 -5.16 6.72 -7.96
N ARG A 81 -6.44 6.72 -7.58
CA ARG A 81 -7.06 7.90 -6.94
C ARG A 81 -6.44 8.22 -5.58
N ALA A 82 -6.16 7.21 -4.75
CA ALA A 82 -5.50 7.39 -3.46
C ALA A 82 -4.10 7.99 -3.63
N LEU A 83 -3.29 7.44 -4.54
CA LEU A 83 -1.96 7.96 -4.84
C LEU A 83 -2.00 9.40 -5.37
N ASN A 84 -2.96 9.74 -6.23
CA ASN A 84 -3.14 11.10 -6.74
C ASN A 84 -3.48 12.10 -5.62
N ARG A 85 -4.32 11.71 -4.64
CA ARG A 85 -4.62 12.57 -3.48
C ARG A 85 -3.36 12.86 -2.68
N VAL A 86 -2.55 11.83 -2.42
CA VAL A 86 -1.29 11.97 -1.68
C VAL A 86 -0.26 12.80 -2.44
N ALA A 87 -0.10 12.55 -3.75
CA ALA A 87 0.80 13.35 -4.59
C ALA A 87 0.43 14.84 -4.58
N ASN A 88 -0.86 15.16 -4.65
CA ASN A 88 -1.35 16.52 -4.54
C ASN A 88 -1.08 17.13 -3.16
N ALA A 89 -1.29 16.38 -2.07
CA ALA A 89 -0.98 16.83 -0.72
C ALA A 89 0.52 17.12 -0.55
N ALA A 90 1.39 16.23 -1.05
CA ALA A 90 2.84 16.43 -1.04
C ALA A 90 3.26 17.67 -1.83
N LYS A 91 2.68 17.86 -3.03
CA LYS A 91 2.92 19.06 -3.85
C LYS A 91 2.54 20.34 -3.12
N HIS A 92 1.37 20.40 -2.47
CA HIS A 92 0.94 21.55 -1.68
C HIS A 92 1.85 21.79 -0.46
N ALA A 93 2.38 20.72 0.13
CA ALA A 93 3.34 20.81 1.22
C ALA A 93 4.76 21.22 0.76
N GLY A 94 5.04 21.22 -0.55
CA GLY A 94 6.35 21.49 -1.12
C GLY A 94 7.35 20.33 -0.92
N VAL A 95 6.84 19.07 -0.79
CA VAL A 95 7.65 17.86 -0.61
C VAL A 95 7.77 17.13 -1.95
N PRO A 96 8.99 16.87 -2.46
CA PRO A 96 9.17 16.02 -3.63
C PRO A 96 8.63 14.62 -3.37
N CYS A 97 7.73 14.13 -4.22
CA CYS A 97 7.02 12.88 -3.99
C CYS A 97 6.87 12.08 -5.28
N ASP A 98 7.36 10.85 -5.25
CA ASP A 98 7.10 9.83 -6.24
C ASP A 98 6.01 8.87 -5.74
N THR A 99 5.21 8.33 -6.64
CA THR A 99 4.14 7.37 -6.29
C THR A 99 4.37 6.05 -6.99
N VAL A 100 4.19 4.94 -6.27
CA VAL A 100 4.39 3.58 -6.76
C VAL A 100 3.15 2.76 -6.45
N GLN A 101 2.64 2.08 -7.47
CA GLN A 101 1.54 1.13 -7.36
C GLN A 101 2.08 -0.26 -7.69
N VAL A 102 2.00 -1.19 -6.74
CA VAL A 102 2.52 -2.55 -6.88
C VAL A 102 1.39 -3.54 -6.61
N ARG A 103 1.38 -4.63 -7.36
CA ARG A 103 0.50 -5.77 -7.09
C ARG A 103 1.34 -6.92 -6.53
N ASP A 104 1.06 -7.35 -5.29
CA ASP A 104 1.79 -8.42 -4.63
C ASP A 104 0.86 -9.21 -3.69
N VAL A 105 1.19 -10.48 -3.49
CA VAL A 105 0.50 -11.36 -2.51
C VAL A 105 0.97 -11.11 -1.08
N GLN A 106 2.12 -10.47 -0.89
CA GLN A 106 2.70 -10.19 0.42
C GLN A 106 3.08 -8.71 0.55
N PRO A 107 2.14 -7.84 0.98
CA PRO A 107 2.36 -6.39 1.02
C PRO A 107 3.64 -5.97 1.74
N TYR A 108 4.00 -6.62 2.84
CA TYR A 108 5.21 -6.26 3.58
C TYR A 108 6.50 -6.45 2.76
N GLN A 109 6.55 -7.47 1.88
CA GLN A 109 7.72 -7.71 1.01
C GLN A 109 7.83 -6.64 -0.05
N ALA A 110 6.72 -6.28 -0.70
CA ALA A 110 6.67 -5.19 -1.67
C ALA A 110 7.11 -3.86 -1.06
N ILE A 111 6.67 -3.57 0.17
CA ILE A 111 7.07 -2.37 0.92
C ILE A 111 8.59 -2.35 1.16
N ILE A 112 9.15 -3.44 1.67
CA ILE A 112 10.58 -3.55 1.98
C ILE A 112 11.42 -3.49 0.71
N ALA A 113 11.02 -4.19 -0.35
CA ALA A 113 11.70 -4.17 -1.64
C ALA A 113 11.71 -2.76 -2.25
N THR A 114 10.54 -2.10 -2.29
CA THR A 114 10.44 -0.73 -2.80
C THR A 114 11.29 0.26 -2.00
N ALA A 115 11.35 0.10 -0.67
CA ALA A 115 12.21 0.93 0.17
C ALA A 115 13.69 0.72 -0.14
N ALA A 116 14.12 -0.51 -0.33
CA ALA A 116 15.50 -0.85 -0.66
C ALA A 116 15.88 -0.37 -2.06
N ASP A 117 15.07 -0.67 -3.07
CA ASP A 117 15.30 -0.28 -4.47
C ASP A 117 15.28 1.25 -4.65
N GLY A 118 14.41 1.94 -3.91
CA GLY A 118 14.34 3.39 -3.88
C GLY A 118 15.45 4.06 -3.06
N GLY A 119 16.31 3.30 -2.38
CA GLY A 119 17.35 3.85 -1.49
C GLY A 119 16.76 4.64 -0.33
N CYS A 120 15.62 4.21 0.20
CA CYS A 120 14.99 4.85 1.34
C CYS A 120 15.75 4.54 2.63
N ASP A 121 15.91 5.55 3.47
CA ASP A 121 16.60 5.48 4.76
C ASP A 121 15.65 5.54 5.96
N LEU A 122 14.32 5.66 5.69
CA LEU A 122 13.26 5.57 6.68
C LEU A 122 11.98 5.03 6.01
N ILE A 123 11.23 4.22 6.75
CA ILE A 123 9.84 3.87 6.42
C ILE A 123 8.93 4.52 7.46
N VAL A 124 7.92 5.28 7.03
CA VAL A 124 6.89 5.87 7.90
C VAL A 124 5.57 5.22 7.59
N MET A 125 4.94 4.59 8.56
CA MET A 125 3.67 3.89 8.29
C MET A 125 2.69 4.01 9.45
N ALA A 126 1.40 3.85 9.14
CA ALA A 126 0.36 3.81 10.15
C ALA A 126 0.49 2.54 11.01
N SER A 127 0.08 2.64 12.27
CA SER A 127 0.01 1.48 13.16
C SER A 127 -1.02 0.43 12.68
N HIS A 128 -2.07 0.86 11.96
CA HIS A 128 -3.16 0.03 11.44
C HIS A 128 -3.53 0.45 10.02
N GLY A 129 -4.10 -0.50 9.24
CA GLY A 129 -4.73 -0.25 7.94
C GLY A 129 -6.25 -0.42 8.01
N ARG A 130 -6.87 -0.82 6.89
CA ARG A 130 -8.33 -1.01 6.72
C ARG A 130 -8.99 -1.93 7.76
N SER A 131 -8.26 -2.89 8.29
CA SER A 131 -8.74 -3.88 9.26
C SER A 131 -8.55 -3.47 10.71
N GLY A 132 -8.28 -2.20 10.98
CA GLY A 132 -7.97 -1.67 12.31
C GLY A 132 -9.04 -1.99 13.37
N ILE A 133 -8.82 -3.06 14.12
CA ILE A 133 -9.60 -3.42 15.29
C ILE A 133 -8.74 -3.07 16.51
N SER A 134 -9.18 -2.05 17.23
CA SER A 134 -8.67 -1.56 18.53
C SER A 134 -7.24 -0.99 18.57
N ALA A 135 -7.09 0.09 19.33
CA ALA A 135 -5.88 0.89 19.53
C ALA A 135 -4.68 0.17 20.18
N VAL A 136 -4.77 -1.12 20.44
CA VAL A 136 -3.79 -1.88 21.23
C VAL A 136 -2.96 -2.86 20.40
N VAL A 137 -3.41 -3.25 19.21
CA VAL A 137 -2.72 -4.28 18.40
C VAL A 137 -2.15 -3.66 17.14
N LEU A 138 -0.85 -3.78 16.95
CA LEU A 138 -0.17 -3.37 15.73
C LEU A 138 -0.66 -4.18 14.52
N GLY A 139 -0.95 -3.53 13.40
CA GLY A 139 -1.42 -4.17 12.18
C GLY A 139 -0.44 -5.24 11.67
N SER A 140 -0.97 -6.29 11.06
CA SER A 140 -0.17 -7.45 10.63
C SER A 140 0.94 -7.08 9.62
N VAL A 141 0.66 -6.17 8.70
CA VAL A 141 1.65 -5.69 7.72
C VAL A 141 2.74 -4.86 8.42
N THR A 142 2.34 -3.96 9.33
CA THR A 142 3.28 -3.12 10.09
C THR A 142 4.21 -3.98 10.94
N ASN A 143 3.67 -4.99 11.63
CA ASN A 143 4.47 -5.93 12.41
C ASN A 143 5.47 -6.70 11.54
N LYS A 144 5.04 -7.19 10.36
CA LYS A 144 5.93 -7.89 9.43
C LYS A 144 7.02 -6.97 8.86
N VAL A 145 6.70 -5.72 8.53
CA VAL A 145 7.72 -4.75 8.09
C VAL A 145 8.75 -4.53 9.19
N LEU A 146 8.32 -4.25 10.43
CA LEU A 146 9.21 -4.05 11.58
C LEU A 146 10.16 -5.23 11.83
N THR A 147 9.68 -6.46 11.63
CA THR A 147 10.46 -7.67 11.94
C THR A 147 11.36 -8.13 10.80
N HIS A 148 11.12 -7.67 9.56
CA HIS A 148 11.84 -8.15 8.38
C HIS A 148 12.70 -7.09 7.68
N THR A 149 12.62 -5.82 8.07
CA THR A 149 13.47 -4.77 7.49
C THR A 149 14.64 -4.41 8.39
N LYS A 150 15.74 -3.92 7.78
CA LYS A 150 16.85 -3.26 8.47
C LYS A 150 16.74 -1.73 8.40
N ILE A 151 15.81 -1.22 7.61
CA ILE A 151 15.56 0.22 7.49
C ILE A 151 14.78 0.65 8.74
N PRO A 152 15.14 1.76 9.39
CA PRO A 152 14.34 2.34 10.48
C PRO A 152 12.89 2.51 10.11
N VAL A 153 11.98 2.20 11.04
CA VAL A 153 10.53 2.33 10.84
C VAL A 153 9.95 3.25 11.91
N LEU A 154 9.28 4.31 11.46
CA LEU A 154 8.48 5.19 12.31
C LEU A 154 7.01 4.79 12.17
N VAL A 155 6.42 4.41 13.29
CA VAL A 155 4.99 4.04 13.34
C VAL A 155 4.18 5.21 13.91
N CYS A 156 3.16 5.63 13.15
CA CYS A 156 2.23 6.70 13.52
C CYS A 156 0.91 6.11 13.99
N HIS A 157 0.33 6.68 15.07
CA HIS A 157 -0.99 6.36 15.61
C HIS A 157 -2.00 7.44 15.27
#